data_80174faf29430c64d017cf0d5c8a8f48
#
_entry.id   80174faf29430c64d017cf0d5c8a8f48
#
_cell.length_a   1.000
_cell.length_b   1.000
_cell.length_c   1.000
_cell.angle_alpha   90.00
_cell.angle_beta   90.00
_cell.angle_gamma   90.00
#
_symmetry.space_group_name_H-M   'P 1'
#
loop_
_entity.id
_entity.type
_entity.pdbx_description
1 polymer ?
#
loop_
_entity_poly.entity_id
_entity_poly.type
_entity_poly.pdbx_seq_one_letter_code
_entity_poly.pdbx_strand_id
1 'polypeptide(L)'
;RQHRIAGFSTVMTGELYGVLRTHSILGTSLPDAPAAARNHESFDDGVRAARASGSAGVLTRLFSARTVVLEGKLDAAAVPDYLSGLLIGEEWRAALAAGWLDRGETPVLIGDEALCLRYSRAAALFDLPDPTWIADATARGLWRIARVAGLAVDRTPPVPMELPG
;
A
#
# COMPACT_ATOMS: atom_id res chain seq x y z
N ARG A 1 1.94 25.50 4.99
CA ARG A 1 3.08 24.96 5.79
C ARG A 1 4.27 24.89 4.85
N GLN A 2 5.32 25.65 5.14
CA GLN A 2 6.46 25.98 4.29
C GLN A 2 7.27 24.74 3.89
N HIS A 3 6.88 23.95 2.87
CA HIS A 3 7.68 22.90 2.19
C HIS A 3 8.71 22.16 3.08
N ARG A 4 8.38 21.90 4.34
CA ARG A 4 9.24 21.23 5.31
C ARG A 4 8.60 19.90 5.71
N ILE A 5 9.42 18.84 5.77
CA ILE A 5 9.03 17.57 6.36
C ILE A 5 8.79 17.81 7.86
N ALA A 6 7.58 17.55 8.35
CA ALA A 6 7.21 17.67 9.74
C ALA A 6 7.59 16.43 10.57
N GLY A 7 7.63 15.27 9.92
CA GLY A 7 7.96 14.00 10.53
C GLY A 7 7.90 12.88 9.51
N PHE A 8 8.32 11.70 9.89
CA PHE A 8 8.15 10.46 9.12
C PHE A 8 8.00 9.27 10.08
N SER A 9 7.41 8.21 9.57
CA SER A 9 7.36 6.92 10.23
C SER A 9 7.60 5.82 9.21
N THR A 10 8.09 4.68 9.67
CA THR A 10 8.34 3.51 8.83
C THR A 10 7.51 2.36 9.32
N VAL A 11 6.92 1.62 8.39
CA VAL A 11 6.13 0.42 8.66
C VAL A 11 6.64 -0.73 7.80
N MET A 12 6.55 -1.96 8.31
CA MET A 12 7.06 -3.16 7.64
C MET A 12 5.95 -3.92 6.91
N THR A 13 4.92 -3.25 6.43
CA THR A 13 3.71 -3.87 5.87
C THR A 13 4.02 -4.90 4.78
N GLY A 14 4.84 -4.52 3.79
CA GLY A 14 5.22 -5.41 2.69
C GLY A 14 6.11 -6.58 3.14
N GLU A 15 7.09 -6.32 3.99
CA GLU A 15 7.99 -7.35 4.55
C GLU A 15 7.20 -8.35 5.39
N LEU A 16 6.36 -7.84 6.30
CA LEU A 16 5.53 -8.68 7.14
C LEU A 16 4.55 -9.53 6.31
N TYR A 17 3.95 -8.96 5.26
CA TYR A 17 3.12 -9.71 4.34
C TYR A 17 3.91 -10.87 3.70
N GLY A 18 5.11 -10.61 3.20
CA GLY A 18 5.99 -11.63 2.62
C GLY A 18 6.30 -12.75 3.60
N VAL A 19 6.73 -12.41 4.82
CA VAL A 19 7.05 -13.38 5.87
C VAL A 19 5.84 -14.20 6.28
N LEU A 20 4.69 -13.58 6.50
CA LEU A 20 3.46 -14.28 6.89
C LEU A 20 3.00 -15.25 5.82
N ARG A 21 3.14 -14.89 4.56
CA ARG A 21 2.74 -15.71 3.43
C ARG A 21 3.68 -16.89 3.20
N THR A 22 4.98 -16.71 3.37
CA THR A 22 5.98 -17.73 2.98
C THR A 22 6.55 -18.52 4.15
N HIS A 23 6.61 -17.94 5.34
CA HIS A 23 7.33 -18.50 6.48
C HIS A 23 6.47 -18.68 7.74
N SER A 24 5.16 -18.47 7.64
CA SER A 24 4.26 -18.69 8.78
C SER A 24 3.24 -19.77 8.52
N ILE A 25 2.59 -20.24 9.59
CA ILE A 25 1.48 -21.18 9.50
C ILE A 25 0.29 -20.65 8.68
N LEU A 26 0.21 -19.33 8.49
CA LEU A 26 -0.85 -18.72 7.68
C LEU A 26 -0.63 -18.97 6.19
N GLY A 27 0.63 -19.17 5.77
CA GLY A 27 1.00 -19.49 4.40
C GLY A 27 0.98 -20.98 4.07
N THR A 28 1.08 -21.89 5.07
CA THR A 28 1.16 -23.33 4.83
C THR A 28 -0.11 -23.96 4.26
N SER A 29 -1.23 -23.28 4.35
CA SER A 29 -2.52 -23.76 3.82
C SER A 29 -2.84 -23.19 2.44
N LEU A 30 -1.92 -22.42 1.85
CA LEU A 30 -2.11 -21.85 0.52
C LEU A 30 -1.92 -22.94 -0.54
N PRO A 31 -2.82 -23.03 -1.54
CA PRO A 31 -2.61 -23.92 -2.66
C PRO A 31 -1.35 -23.52 -3.44
N ASP A 32 -0.60 -24.50 -3.96
CA ASP A 32 0.58 -24.31 -4.83
C ASP A 32 0.22 -23.70 -6.22
N ALA A 33 -1.01 -23.23 -6.38
CA ALA A 33 -1.49 -22.64 -7.62
C ALA A 33 -0.98 -21.19 -7.78
N PRO A 34 -0.76 -20.72 -9.03
CA PRO A 34 -0.51 -19.32 -9.30
C PRO A 34 -1.65 -18.49 -8.71
N ALA A 35 -1.29 -17.31 -8.17
CA ALA A 35 -2.24 -16.43 -7.48
C ALA A 35 -3.58 -16.37 -8.23
N ALA A 36 -4.64 -16.87 -7.58
CA ALA A 36 -5.99 -16.71 -8.08
C ALA A 36 -6.28 -15.24 -8.39
N ALA A 37 -7.25 -14.96 -9.25
CA ALA A 37 -7.72 -13.60 -9.50
C ALA A 37 -7.96 -12.91 -8.14
N ARG A 38 -7.55 -11.63 -8.05
CA ARG A 38 -7.66 -10.83 -6.81
C ARG A 38 -9.05 -10.94 -6.20
N ASN A 39 -9.12 -11.35 -4.95
CA ASN A 39 -10.38 -11.42 -4.22
C ASN A 39 -10.59 -10.13 -3.43
N HIS A 40 -11.36 -9.21 -4.02
CA HIS A 40 -11.62 -7.91 -3.42
C HIS A 40 -12.46 -7.98 -2.13
N GLU A 41 -13.37 -8.94 -2.02
CA GLU A 41 -14.20 -9.12 -0.85
C GLU A 41 -13.36 -9.57 0.35
N SER A 42 -12.50 -10.56 0.16
CA SER A 42 -11.59 -11.02 1.19
C SER A 42 -10.59 -9.95 1.65
N PHE A 43 -10.12 -9.12 0.71
CA PHE A 43 -9.33 -7.94 1.05
C PHE A 43 -10.10 -6.97 1.95
N ASP A 44 -11.33 -6.65 1.58
CA ASP A 44 -12.19 -5.74 2.36
C ASP A 44 -12.46 -6.29 3.76
N ASP A 45 -12.68 -7.58 3.90
CA ASP A 45 -12.88 -8.23 5.19
C ASP A 45 -11.64 -8.13 6.07
N GLY A 46 -10.44 -8.28 5.49
CA GLY A 46 -9.18 -8.01 6.17
C GLY A 46 -9.09 -6.57 6.68
N VAL A 47 -9.41 -5.59 5.83
CA VAL A 47 -9.43 -4.17 6.21
C VAL A 47 -10.43 -3.90 7.33
N ARG A 48 -11.64 -4.44 7.24
CA ARG A 48 -12.66 -4.31 8.30
C ARG A 48 -12.20 -4.93 9.62
N ALA A 49 -11.55 -6.09 9.57
CA ALA A 49 -10.99 -6.75 10.75
C ALA A 49 -9.90 -5.90 11.42
N ALA A 50 -9.03 -5.25 10.63
CA ALA A 50 -8.03 -4.31 11.15
C ALA A 50 -8.69 -3.09 11.78
N ARG A 51 -9.66 -2.48 11.10
CA ARG A 51 -10.41 -1.33 11.63
C ARG A 51 -11.10 -1.66 12.95
N ALA A 52 -11.68 -2.86 13.07
CA ALA A 52 -12.38 -3.34 14.27
C ALA A 52 -11.42 -3.75 15.40
N SER A 53 -10.10 -3.82 15.20
CA SER A 53 -9.13 -4.19 16.24
C SER A 53 -8.96 -3.10 17.31
N GLY A 54 -9.33 -1.86 17.00
CA GLY A 54 -9.27 -0.73 17.93
C GLY A 54 -7.85 -0.51 18.49
N SER A 55 -7.73 -0.29 19.78
CA SER A 55 -6.45 -0.09 20.47
C SER A 55 -5.60 -1.36 20.59
N ALA A 56 -6.20 -2.55 20.44
CA ALA A 56 -5.48 -3.83 20.50
C ALA A 56 -4.57 -4.06 19.30
N GLY A 57 -4.87 -3.43 18.17
CA GLY A 57 -4.09 -3.54 16.95
C GLY A 57 -4.18 -4.89 16.23
N VAL A 58 -3.58 -4.97 15.06
CA VAL A 58 -3.73 -6.12 14.15
C VAL A 58 -3.12 -7.42 14.67
N LEU A 59 -2.14 -7.36 15.57
CA LEU A 59 -1.50 -8.58 16.10
C LEU A 59 -2.49 -9.54 16.74
N THR A 60 -3.56 -9.02 17.36
CA THR A 60 -4.65 -9.81 17.92
C THR A 60 -5.55 -10.44 16.85
N ARG A 61 -5.42 -10.01 15.61
CA ARG A 61 -6.24 -10.44 14.46
C ARG A 61 -5.48 -11.25 13.42
N LEU A 62 -4.13 -11.28 13.45
CA LEU A 62 -3.35 -12.00 12.44
C LEU A 62 -3.78 -13.46 12.31
N PHE A 63 -4.01 -14.12 13.44
CA PHE A 63 -4.40 -15.52 13.44
C PHE A 63 -5.85 -15.74 12.96
N SER A 64 -6.66 -14.70 12.85
CA SER A 64 -8.03 -14.81 12.32
C SER A 64 -8.03 -15.28 10.87
N ALA A 65 -6.99 -14.97 10.09
CA ALA A 65 -6.86 -15.49 8.72
C ALA A 65 -6.96 -17.02 8.65
N ARG A 66 -6.39 -17.74 9.66
CA ARG A 66 -6.52 -19.20 9.76
C ARG A 66 -7.90 -19.61 10.29
N THR A 67 -8.40 -18.91 11.29
CA THR A 67 -9.69 -19.25 11.91
C THR A 67 -10.83 -19.16 10.93
N VAL A 68 -10.90 -18.10 10.11
CA VAL A 68 -11.98 -17.93 9.11
C VAL A 68 -11.94 -19.01 8.02
N VAL A 69 -10.75 -19.54 7.68
CA VAL A 69 -10.61 -20.67 6.77
C VAL A 69 -11.14 -21.95 7.43
N LEU A 70 -10.76 -22.21 8.67
CA LEU A 70 -11.22 -23.40 9.42
C LEU A 70 -12.73 -23.41 9.64
N GLU A 71 -13.33 -22.22 9.76
CA GLU A 71 -14.79 -22.05 9.86
C GLU A 71 -15.52 -22.12 8.51
N GLY A 72 -14.78 -22.31 7.41
CA GLY A 72 -15.34 -22.34 6.06
C GLY A 72 -15.89 -21.01 5.55
N LYS A 73 -15.50 -19.89 6.19
CA LYS A 73 -15.94 -18.52 5.84
C LYS A 73 -15.02 -17.86 4.81
N LEU A 74 -13.82 -18.39 4.62
CA LEU A 74 -12.82 -17.88 3.68
C LEU A 74 -12.19 -19.07 2.94
N ASP A 75 -12.11 -18.96 1.62
CA ASP A 75 -11.33 -19.90 0.82
C ASP A 75 -9.83 -19.73 1.13
N ALA A 76 -9.11 -20.84 1.25
CA ALA A 76 -7.66 -20.79 1.46
C ALA A 76 -6.93 -19.99 0.37
N ALA A 77 -7.37 -20.05 -0.88
CA ALA A 77 -6.81 -19.27 -1.98
C ALA A 77 -6.98 -17.76 -1.83
N ALA A 78 -7.92 -17.30 -1.01
CA ALA A 78 -8.21 -15.89 -0.76
C ALA A 78 -7.47 -15.33 0.48
N VAL A 79 -6.79 -16.18 1.27
CA VAL A 79 -6.01 -15.77 2.45
C VAL A 79 -4.99 -14.68 2.14
N PRO A 80 -4.25 -14.70 1.01
CA PRO A 80 -3.32 -13.62 0.68
C PRO A 80 -3.99 -12.25 0.57
N ASP A 81 -5.20 -12.18 0.01
CA ASP A 81 -5.93 -10.91 -0.10
C ASP A 81 -6.45 -10.45 1.27
N TYR A 82 -6.97 -11.38 2.08
CA TYR A 82 -7.37 -11.08 3.46
C TYR A 82 -6.19 -10.54 4.30
N LEU A 83 -5.02 -11.20 4.25
CA LEU A 83 -3.81 -10.75 4.96
C LEU A 83 -3.34 -9.38 4.47
N SER A 84 -3.37 -9.15 3.15
CA SER A 84 -3.03 -7.84 2.59
C SER A 84 -3.97 -6.75 3.10
N GLY A 85 -5.28 -7.03 3.13
CA GLY A 85 -6.28 -6.10 3.66
C GLY A 85 -6.08 -5.82 5.15
N LEU A 86 -5.78 -6.87 5.92
CA LEU A 86 -5.53 -6.75 7.37
C LEU A 86 -4.32 -5.85 7.67
N LEU A 87 -3.21 -6.03 6.93
CA LEU A 87 -1.99 -5.27 7.16
C LEU A 87 -2.08 -3.82 6.66
N ILE A 88 -2.64 -3.60 5.47
CA ILE A 88 -2.87 -2.24 4.95
C ILE A 88 -3.90 -1.51 5.83
N GLY A 89 -4.95 -2.20 6.27
CA GLY A 89 -5.92 -1.66 7.19
C GLY A 89 -5.30 -1.25 8.53
N GLU A 90 -4.35 -2.02 9.04
CA GLU A 90 -3.62 -1.66 10.27
C GLU A 90 -2.79 -0.39 10.08
N GLU A 91 -2.16 -0.22 8.92
CA GLU A 91 -1.38 0.99 8.64
C GLU A 91 -2.27 2.25 8.67
N TRP A 92 -3.45 2.22 8.01
CA TRP A 92 -4.42 3.30 8.09
C TRP A 92 -4.93 3.53 9.52
N ARG A 93 -5.26 2.45 10.24
CA ARG A 93 -5.72 2.54 11.62
C ARG A 93 -4.67 3.19 12.52
N ALA A 94 -3.41 2.75 12.39
CA ALA A 94 -2.28 3.27 13.17
C ALA A 94 -2.00 4.75 12.85
N ALA A 95 -2.01 5.13 11.58
CA ALA A 95 -1.80 6.51 11.14
C ALA A 95 -2.86 7.46 11.73
N LEU A 96 -4.13 7.06 11.69
CA LEU A 96 -5.23 7.81 12.28
C LEU A 96 -5.12 7.89 13.81
N ALA A 97 -4.81 6.76 14.47
CA ALA A 97 -4.68 6.71 15.93
C ALA A 97 -3.50 7.54 16.45
N ALA A 98 -2.42 7.62 15.66
CA ALA A 98 -1.23 8.42 15.99
C ALA A 98 -1.37 9.90 15.60
N GLY A 99 -2.46 10.30 14.95
CA GLY A 99 -2.66 11.67 14.47
C GLY A 99 -1.70 12.09 13.35
N TRP A 100 -1.19 11.12 12.57
CA TRP A 100 -0.35 11.41 11.41
C TRP A 100 -1.18 11.86 10.20
N LEU A 101 -2.45 11.51 10.20
CA LEU A 101 -3.43 11.83 9.18
C LEU A 101 -4.75 12.20 9.85
N ASP A 102 -5.32 13.33 9.49
CA ASP A 102 -6.68 13.71 9.87
C ASP A 102 -7.69 13.18 8.86
N ARG A 103 -8.90 12.84 9.32
CA ARG A 103 -9.96 12.27 8.45
C ARG A 103 -10.38 13.17 7.28
N GLY A 104 -10.15 14.47 7.39
CA GLY A 104 -10.45 15.43 6.33
C GLY A 104 -9.29 15.70 5.36
N GLU A 105 -8.12 15.15 5.64
CA GLU A 105 -6.94 15.31 4.77
C GLU A 105 -6.95 14.26 3.66
N THR A 106 -6.62 14.68 2.43
CA THR A 106 -6.44 13.78 1.28
C THR A 106 -5.03 13.20 1.33
N PRO A 107 -4.87 11.89 1.52
CA PRO A 107 -3.55 11.25 1.49
C PRO A 107 -2.95 11.31 0.08
N VAL A 108 -1.62 11.33 0.01
CA VAL A 108 -0.89 11.18 -1.25
C VAL A 108 -0.15 9.85 -1.25
N LEU A 109 -0.42 9.03 -2.26
CA LEU A 109 0.23 7.73 -2.45
C LEU A 109 1.32 7.84 -3.50
N ILE A 110 2.49 7.29 -3.19
CA ILE A 110 3.63 7.18 -4.10
C ILE A 110 4.07 5.73 -4.09
N GLY A 111 3.95 5.05 -5.24
CA GLY A 111 4.30 3.64 -5.32
C GLY A 111 3.82 2.98 -6.60
N ASP A 112 3.91 1.66 -6.63
CA ASP A 112 3.35 0.82 -7.68
C ASP A 112 1.82 0.98 -7.75
N GLU A 113 1.29 1.03 -8.97
CA GLU A 113 -0.14 1.24 -9.22
C GLU A 113 -1.01 0.22 -8.50
N ALA A 114 -0.65 -1.06 -8.60
CA ALA A 114 -1.44 -2.13 -8.02
C ALA A 114 -1.49 -2.04 -6.48
N LEU A 115 -0.42 -1.56 -5.86
CA LEU A 115 -0.37 -1.33 -4.42
C LEU A 115 -1.15 -0.07 -4.04
N CYS A 116 -0.99 1.03 -4.77
CA CYS A 116 -1.74 2.26 -4.55
C CYS A 116 -3.26 2.04 -4.64
N LEU A 117 -3.73 1.22 -5.60
CA LEU A 117 -5.14 0.84 -5.70
C LEU A 117 -5.65 0.09 -4.45
N ARG A 118 -4.81 -0.78 -3.83
CA ARG A 118 -5.17 -1.44 -2.58
C ARG A 118 -5.27 -0.44 -1.42
N TYR A 119 -4.33 0.50 -1.32
CA TYR A 119 -4.39 1.55 -0.30
C TYR A 119 -5.60 2.46 -0.48
N SER A 120 -5.94 2.87 -1.72
CA SER A 120 -7.15 3.66 -1.99
C SER A 120 -8.42 2.91 -1.62
N ARG A 121 -8.51 1.61 -1.96
CA ARG A 121 -9.63 0.77 -1.55
C ARG A 121 -9.77 0.68 -0.04
N ALA A 122 -8.67 0.49 0.68
CA ALA A 122 -8.67 0.44 2.13
C ALA A 122 -9.03 1.79 2.75
N ALA A 123 -8.56 2.92 2.19
CA ALA A 123 -8.89 4.26 2.64
C ALA A 123 -10.40 4.51 2.62
N ALA A 124 -11.09 4.10 1.56
CA ALA A 124 -12.54 4.19 1.46
C ALA A 124 -13.25 3.45 2.60
N LEU A 125 -12.73 2.30 3.03
CA LEU A 125 -13.29 1.53 4.16
C LEU A 125 -12.98 2.16 5.54
N PHE A 126 -12.13 3.18 5.59
CA PHE A 126 -11.86 4.01 6.76
C PHE A 126 -12.57 5.37 6.71
N ASP A 127 -13.46 5.58 5.73
CA ASP A 127 -14.15 6.85 5.47
C ASP A 127 -13.17 8.02 5.27
N LEU A 128 -12.03 7.74 4.63
CA LEU A 128 -11.04 8.74 4.24
C LEU A 128 -11.35 9.28 2.83
N PRO A 129 -10.94 10.53 2.53
CA PRO A 129 -10.97 11.03 1.17
C PRO A 129 -10.17 10.11 0.22
N ASP A 130 -10.59 10.04 -1.05
CA ASP A 130 -9.88 9.25 -2.05
C ASP A 130 -8.44 9.75 -2.21
N PRO A 131 -7.43 8.90 -1.98
CA PRO A 131 -6.04 9.31 -2.04
C PRO A 131 -5.62 9.77 -3.43
N THR A 132 -4.76 10.78 -3.49
CA THR A 132 -4.13 11.20 -4.75
C THR A 132 -2.93 10.30 -5.03
N TRP A 133 -2.92 9.62 -6.16
CA TRP A 133 -1.75 8.85 -6.60
C TRP A 133 -0.84 9.68 -7.50
N ILE A 134 0.47 9.68 -7.21
CA ILE A 134 1.49 10.33 -8.01
C ILE A 134 2.39 9.27 -8.64
N ALA A 135 2.19 9.04 -9.94
CA ALA A 135 3.06 8.18 -10.71
C ALA A 135 4.46 8.82 -10.87
N ASP A 136 5.49 7.97 -10.98
CA ASP A 136 6.87 8.37 -11.25
C ASP A 136 7.47 9.42 -10.31
N ALA A 137 6.88 9.62 -9.13
CA ALA A 137 7.34 10.63 -8.16
C ALA A 137 8.83 10.48 -7.82
N THR A 138 9.32 9.25 -7.68
CA THR A 138 10.73 8.95 -7.38
C THR A 138 11.64 9.38 -8.53
N ALA A 139 11.33 9.01 -9.77
CA ALA A 139 12.12 9.38 -10.94
C ALA A 139 12.15 10.90 -11.14
N ARG A 140 10.99 11.54 -11.01
CA ARG A 140 10.86 13.01 -11.08
C ARG A 140 11.62 13.72 -9.96
N GLY A 141 11.58 13.17 -8.75
CA GLY A 141 12.32 13.69 -7.61
C GLY A 141 13.84 13.59 -7.80
N LEU A 142 14.33 12.43 -8.21
CA LEU A 142 15.74 12.19 -8.51
C LEU A 142 16.23 13.10 -9.64
N TRP A 143 15.44 13.27 -10.71
CA TRP A 143 15.77 14.18 -11.81
C TRP A 143 15.89 15.63 -11.32
N ARG A 144 14.97 16.09 -10.47
CA ARG A 144 15.02 17.43 -9.89
C ARG A 144 16.28 17.63 -9.03
N ILE A 145 16.63 16.63 -8.21
CA ILE A 145 17.86 16.66 -7.40
C ILE A 145 19.09 16.73 -8.29
N ALA A 146 19.17 15.86 -9.32
CA ALA A 146 20.29 15.84 -10.26
C ALA A 146 20.48 17.20 -11.00
N ARG A 147 19.38 17.83 -11.39
CA ARG A 147 19.43 19.18 -12.00
C ARG A 147 19.96 20.24 -11.02
N VAL A 148 19.44 20.27 -9.80
CA VAL A 148 19.89 21.24 -8.79
C VAL A 148 21.35 21.02 -8.40
N ALA A 149 21.82 19.78 -8.40
CA ALA A 149 23.21 19.41 -8.14
C ALA A 149 24.15 19.61 -9.37
N GLY A 150 23.63 20.07 -10.51
CA GLY A 150 24.42 20.24 -11.74
C GLY A 150 24.87 18.92 -12.40
N LEU A 151 24.28 17.79 -11.99
CA LEU A 151 24.62 16.46 -12.52
C LEU A 151 23.83 16.11 -13.81
N ALA A 152 22.79 16.84 -14.11
CA ALA A 152 21.97 16.67 -15.30
C ALA A 152 21.76 18.01 -16.00
N VAL A 153 21.95 18.04 -17.32
CA VAL A 153 21.71 19.20 -18.17
C VAL A 153 20.52 18.88 -19.07
N ASP A 154 19.58 19.80 -19.25
CA ASP A 154 18.54 19.68 -20.26
C ASP A 154 19.21 19.68 -21.65
N ARG A 155 19.40 18.49 -22.22
CA ARG A 155 19.73 18.38 -23.62
C ARG A 155 18.44 18.60 -24.41
N THR A 156 18.20 19.83 -24.85
CA THR A 156 17.29 20.07 -25.96
C THR A 156 17.81 19.27 -27.14
N PRO A 157 17.04 18.36 -27.77
CA PRO A 157 17.52 17.69 -28.97
C PRO A 157 17.88 18.74 -30.01
N PRO A 158 18.99 18.57 -30.75
CA PRO A 158 19.37 19.51 -31.82
C PRO A 158 18.19 19.62 -32.78
N VAL A 159 17.82 20.84 -33.09
CA VAL A 159 16.82 21.12 -34.15
C VAL A 159 17.32 20.46 -35.42
N PRO A 160 16.53 19.63 -36.13
CA PRO A 160 16.94 19.08 -37.40
C PRO A 160 17.33 20.22 -38.33
N MET A 161 18.56 20.20 -38.80
CA MET A 161 19.02 21.17 -39.80
C MET A 161 18.31 20.84 -41.11
N GLU A 162 17.36 21.69 -41.51
CA GLU A 162 16.78 21.59 -42.87
C GLU A 162 17.93 21.84 -43.86
N LEU A 163 18.22 20.82 -44.65
CA LEU A 163 19.12 20.98 -45.80
C LEU A 163 18.42 21.83 -46.85
N PRO A 164 19.04 22.91 -47.34
CA PRO A 164 18.50 23.66 -48.45
C PRO A 164 18.44 22.78 -49.71
N GLY A 165 17.26 22.74 -50.35
CA GLY A 165 17.01 22.04 -51.60
C GLY A 165 17.69 22.69 -52.81
#